data_157e9bf98e206ed059e16150720f1656
#
_entry.id   157e9bf98e206ed059e16150720f1656
#
_cell.length_a   1.000
_cell.length_b   1.000
_cell.length_c   1.000
_cell.angle_alpha   90.00
_cell.angle_beta   90.00
_cell.angle_gamma   90.00
#
_symmetry.space_group_name_H-M   'P 1'
#
loop_
_entity.id
_entity.type
_entity.pdbx_description
1 polymer ?
#
loop_
_entity_poly.entity_id
_entity_poly.type
_entity_poly.pdbx_seq_one_letter_code
_entity_poly.pdbx_strand_id
1 'polypeptide(L)'
;MQIAAVGVGGAGGRIVDRLYRDDQARSTSYLGGACVVDTDTDELQSLRAIPDADRHAFGQFVTDGTGTDGDRTAGVAAIEDDRLPVRRAIDPLVTSDVDGIVLVAGLAGGTGGGATAHIADALAEIYERPLYAVSVLPAGGDEQAATNTVQSLRALGSVVDGQLLFDNEAWLGSGETVDDDAEGLNEVLAERLGLLFAAGEPATSASVGQSVVDASEIHNTLSASGFATLGYGSQEVDMPTADTEDTLLDRLRSYVSTDTADPQTVDTVRAHKAVETTLRRAVRGKLTVECPRESTDRALSVVAGPPEWLNRDAITDGRSWLEAELQSPEIRSGDVPTPNRAILSVLVLCSGISDVPRLDELEALAA
;
A
#
# COMPACT_ATOMS: atom_id res chain seq x y z
N MET A 1 -6.04 -8.87 -5.14
CA MET A 1 -7.17 -7.92 -5.16
C MET A 1 -6.96 -6.95 -6.31
N GLN A 2 -7.82 -6.99 -7.32
CA GLN A 2 -7.76 -6.06 -8.45
C GLN A 2 -8.33 -4.71 -8.06
N ILE A 3 -7.57 -3.63 -8.22
CA ILE A 3 -8.01 -2.29 -7.85
C ILE A 3 -8.05 -1.33 -9.05
N ALA A 4 -8.99 -0.39 -9.01
CA ALA A 4 -8.95 0.83 -9.81
C ALA A 4 -8.26 1.92 -8.98
N ALA A 5 -7.08 2.38 -9.41
CA ALA A 5 -6.31 3.38 -8.69
C ALA A 5 -6.52 4.78 -9.28
N VAL A 6 -6.89 5.75 -8.46
CA VAL A 6 -7.11 7.14 -8.86
C VAL A 6 -6.21 8.07 -8.05
N GLY A 7 -5.26 8.70 -8.72
CA GLY A 7 -4.43 9.74 -8.11
C GLY A 7 -5.12 11.11 -8.18
N VAL A 8 -5.24 11.80 -7.05
CA VAL A 8 -5.89 13.11 -6.97
C VAL A 8 -4.87 14.16 -6.54
N GLY A 9 -4.63 15.14 -7.41
CA GLY A 9 -3.63 16.17 -7.21
C GLY A 9 -2.18 15.66 -7.38
N GLY A 10 -1.19 16.53 -7.34
CA GLY A 10 0.20 16.21 -7.65
C GLY A 10 0.80 15.07 -6.83
N ALA A 11 0.61 15.06 -5.50
CA ALA A 11 1.12 13.98 -4.65
C ALA A 11 0.45 12.62 -4.98
N GLY A 12 -0.89 12.60 -5.08
CA GLY A 12 -1.65 11.40 -5.45
C GLY A 12 -1.26 10.89 -6.84
N GLY A 13 -1.10 11.81 -7.79
CA GLY A 13 -0.67 11.51 -9.16
C GLY A 13 0.69 10.83 -9.21
N ARG A 14 1.70 11.37 -8.52
CA ARG A 14 3.05 10.77 -8.47
C ARG A 14 3.07 9.39 -7.81
N ILE A 15 2.25 9.17 -6.77
CA ILE A 15 2.14 7.87 -6.13
C ILE A 15 1.48 6.85 -7.06
N VAL A 16 0.39 7.20 -7.75
CA VAL A 16 -0.29 6.31 -8.70
C VAL A 16 0.59 6.03 -9.92
N ASP A 17 1.35 7.01 -10.41
CA ASP A 17 2.39 6.80 -11.45
C ASP A 17 3.43 5.77 -11.00
N ARG A 18 3.84 5.81 -9.72
CA ARG A 18 4.78 4.84 -9.16
C ARG A 18 4.14 3.46 -8.97
N LEU A 19 2.87 3.38 -8.54
CA LEU A 19 2.09 2.13 -8.47
C LEU A 19 1.95 1.48 -9.84
N TYR A 20 1.65 2.26 -10.87
CA TYR A 20 1.55 1.77 -12.24
C TYR A 20 2.88 1.17 -12.72
N ARG A 21 4.01 1.81 -12.42
CA ARG A 21 5.34 1.28 -12.72
C ARG A 21 5.65 0.02 -11.94
N ASP A 22 5.28 -0.06 -10.66
CA ASP A 22 5.45 -1.24 -9.83
C ASP A 22 4.64 -2.42 -10.37
N ASP A 23 3.38 -2.21 -10.72
CA ASP A 23 2.51 -3.23 -11.31
C ASP A 23 3.08 -3.83 -12.59
N GLN A 24 3.56 -2.97 -13.51
CA GLN A 24 4.19 -3.41 -14.75
C GLN A 24 5.48 -4.22 -14.56
N ALA A 25 6.15 -4.04 -13.44
CA ALA A 25 7.38 -4.78 -13.09
C ALA A 25 7.10 -6.12 -12.39
N ARG A 26 5.87 -6.36 -11.93
CA ARG A 26 5.48 -7.58 -11.22
C ARG A 26 5.08 -8.70 -12.19
N SER A 27 5.20 -9.93 -11.74
CA SER A 27 4.68 -11.11 -12.44
C SER A 27 3.16 -11.27 -12.30
N THR A 28 2.56 -10.58 -11.35
CA THR A 28 1.13 -10.62 -11.03
C THR A 28 0.63 -9.19 -10.96
N SER A 29 -0.27 -8.83 -11.87
CA SER A 29 -0.89 -7.50 -11.88
C SER A 29 -1.98 -7.40 -10.83
N TYR A 30 -2.04 -6.26 -10.14
CA TYR A 30 -3.09 -5.89 -9.18
C TYR A 30 -3.87 -4.65 -9.63
N LEU A 31 -3.43 -3.95 -10.68
CA LEU A 31 -4.14 -2.82 -11.24
C LEU A 31 -5.10 -3.26 -12.35
N GLY A 32 -6.40 -3.21 -12.09
CA GLY A 32 -7.44 -3.30 -13.12
C GLY A 32 -7.50 -2.06 -14.00
N GLY A 33 -7.00 -0.92 -13.51
CA GLY A 33 -6.83 0.33 -14.21
C GLY A 33 -6.30 1.43 -13.30
N ALA A 34 -5.73 2.48 -13.89
CA ALA A 34 -5.24 3.63 -13.13
C ALA A 34 -5.43 4.93 -13.92
N CYS A 35 -5.79 6.02 -13.24
CA CYS A 35 -5.78 7.36 -13.82
C CYS A 35 -5.33 8.40 -12.80
N VAL A 36 -5.01 9.59 -13.29
CA VAL A 36 -4.68 10.73 -12.46
C VAL A 36 -5.55 11.92 -12.85
N VAL A 37 -6.12 12.58 -11.87
CA VAL A 37 -6.90 13.80 -12.01
C VAL A 37 -6.23 14.93 -11.24
N ASP A 38 -5.99 16.06 -11.87
CA ASP A 38 -5.34 17.21 -11.23
C ASP A 38 -5.86 18.53 -11.79
N THR A 39 -5.75 19.60 -11.00
CA THR A 39 -6.00 20.96 -11.41
C THR A 39 -4.75 21.61 -12.04
N ASP A 40 -3.57 21.00 -11.87
CA ASP A 40 -2.29 21.45 -12.40
C ASP A 40 -1.89 20.61 -13.63
N THR A 41 -1.83 21.27 -14.79
CA THR A 41 -1.47 20.63 -16.05
C THR A 41 0.01 20.26 -16.15
N ASP A 42 0.90 21.01 -15.50
CA ASP A 42 2.34 20.76 -15.52
C ASP A 42 2.66 19.51 -14.65
N GLU A 43 1.99 19.37 -13.50
CA GLU A 43 2.07 18.14 -12.68
C GLU A 43 1.63 16.91 -13.48
N LEU A 44 0.52 16.98 -14.21
CA LEU A 44 0.06 15.87 -15.06
C LEU A 44 1.08 15.51 -16.14
N GLN A 45 1.72 16.53 -16.78
CA GLN A 45 2.74 16.31 -17.80
C GLN A 45 4.04 15.72 -17.23
N SER A 46 4.33 15.96 -15.95
CA SER A 46 5.53 15.44 -15.27
C SER A 46 5.51 13.92 -15.03
N LEU A 47 4.34 13.30 -15.04
CA LEU A 47 4.16 11.85 -14.84
C LEU A 47 4.85 11.06 -15.96
N ARG A 48 5.36 9.87 -15.64
CA ARG A 48 6.21 9.12 -16.58
C ARG A 48 5.66 7.76 -16.97
N ALA A 49 4.90 7.11 -16.11
CA ALA A 49 4.43 5.74 -16.29
C ALA A 49 2.96 5.69 -16.73
N ILE A 50 2.10 6.50 -16.13
CA ILE A 50 0.69 6.60 -16.51
C ILE A 50 0.58 7.12 -17.95
N PRO A 51 -0.18 6.45 -18.85
CA PRO A 51 -0.42 6.92 -20.21
C PRO A 51 -1.07 8.32 -20.24
N ASP A 52 -0.76 9.12 -21.27
CA ASP A 52 -1.34 10.46 -21.42
C ASP A 52 -2.88 10.44 -21.50
N ALA A 53 -3.47 9.36 -22.03
CA ALA A 53 -4.92 9.18 -22.12
C ALA A 53 -5.60 9.04 -20.75
N ASP A 54 -4.85 8.68 -19.72
CA ASP A 54 -5.32 8.44 -18.36
C ASP A 54 -4.94 9.58 -17.40
N ARG A 55 -4.47 10.72 -17.95
CA ARG A 55 -4.17 11.96 -17.23
C ARG A 55 -5.23 13.01 -17.56
N HIS A 56 -5.98 13.44 -16.55
CA HIS A 56 -7.15 14.29 -16.78
C HIS A 56 -7.08 15.57 -15.96
N ALA A 57 -7.01 16.70 -16.67
CA ALA A 57 -7.11 18.01 -16.04
C ALA A 57 -8.57 18.34 -15.72
N PHE A 58 -8.82 18.94 -14.56
CA PHE A 58 -10.14 19.45 -14.17
C PHE A 58 -10.03 20.80 -13.46
N GLY A 59 -11.16 21.49 -13.30
CA GLY A 59 -11.21 22.78 -12.60
C GLY A 59 -10.49 23.92 -13.31
N GLN A 60 -10.36 23.86 -14.63
CA GLN A 60 -9.61 24.83 -15.43
C GLN A 60 -10.21 26.25 -15.34
N PHE A 61 -11.53 26.39 -15.12
CA PHE A 61 -12.16 27.70 -14.92
C PHE A 61 -11.84 28.31 -13.55
N VAL A 62 -11.44 27.51 -12.58
CA VAL A 62 -11.10 27.95 -11.22
C VAL A 62 -9.60 28.23 -11.09
N THR A 63 -8.76 27.41 -11.74
CA THR A 63 -7.30 27.38 -11.48
C THR A 63 -6.44 27.84 -12.68
N ASP A 64 -7.06 28.11 -13.84
CA ASP A 64 -6.34 28.35 -15.11
C ASP A 64 -5.32 27.24 -15.47
N GLY A 65 -5.45 26.03 -14.86
CA GLY A 65 -4.54 24.91 -15.09
C GLY A 65 -3.22 24.97 -14.33
N THR A 66 -3.08 25.87 -13.36
CA THR A 66 -1.84 26.08 -12.59
C THR A 66 -1.93 25.52 -11.16
N GLY A 67 -2.92 24.67 -10.89
CA GLY A 67 -3.13 24.13 -9.56
C GLY A 67 -3.87 25.08 -8.62
N THR A 68 -3.94 24.70 -7.35
CA THR A 68 -4.69 25.44 -6.30
C THR A 68 -3.78 26.17 -5.31
N ASP A 69 -2.47 26.06 -5.42
CA ASP A 69 -1.48 26.66 -4.52
C ASP A 69 -1.80 26.43 -3.01
N GLY A 70 -2.23 25.20 -2.68
CA GLY A 70 -2.61 24.82 -1.32
C GLY A 70 -4.00 25.28 -0.86
N ASP A 71 -4.73 26.05 -1.69
CA ASP A 71 -6.10 26.47 -1.34
C ASP A 71 -7.10 25.33 -1.53
N ARG A 72 -7.51 24.74 -0.40
CA ARG A 72 -8.51 23.65 -0.36
C ARG A 72 -9.87 24.12 -0.88
N THR A 73 -10.24 25.39 -0.67
CA THR A 73 -11.52 25.93 -1.15
C THR A 73 -11.55 25.99 -2.68
N ALA A 74 -10.43 26.38 -3.31
CA ALA A 74 -10.30 26.31 -4.76
C ALA A 74 -10.38 24.88 -5.27
N GLY A 75 -9.79 23.89 -4.56
CA GLY A 75 -9.90 22.46 -4.89
C GLY A 75 -11.35 21.95 -4.83
N VAL A 76 -12.11 22.34 -3.82
CA VAL A 76 -13.55 22.03 -3.72
C VAL A 76 -14.32 22.67 -4.88
N ALA A 77 -14.13 23.96 -5.14
CA ALA A 77 -14.81 24.66 -6.23
C ALA A 77 -14.50 24.03 -7.61
N ALA A 78 -13.24 23.62 -7.82
CA ALA A 78 -12.81 22.95 -9.05
C ALA A 78 -13.54 21.63 -9.30
N ILE A 79 -13.71 20.80 -8.27
CA ILE A 79 -14.38 19.50 -8.43
C ILE A 79 -15.91 19.68 -8.51
N GLU A 80 -16.50 20.65 -7.84
CA GLU A 80 -17.92 20.94 -7.96
C GLU A 80 -18.30 21.35 -9.39
N ASP A 81 -17.45 22.11 -10.08
CA ASP A 81 -17.63 22.52 -11.47
C ASP A 81 -17.44 21.35 -12.45
N ASP A 82 -16.44 20.49 -12.20
CA ASP A 82 -16.07 19.40 -13.10
C ASP A 82 -16.38 17.98 -12.56
N ARG A 83 -17.34 17.84 -11.65
CA ARG A 83 -17.70 16.52 -11.05
C ARG A 83 -18.02 15.46 -12.12
N LEU A 84 -18.77 15.81 -13.15
CA LEU A 84 -19.15 14.87 -14.21
C LEU A 84 -17.98 14.52 -15.16
N PRO A 85 -17.18 15.46 -15.66
CA PRO A 85 -15.95 15.15 -16.39
C PRO A 85 -15.01 14.21 -15.62
N VAL A 86 -14.71 14.53 -14.36
CA VAL A 86 -13.83 13.69 -13.51
C VAL A 86 -14.39 12.27 -13.33
N ARG A 87 -15.68 12.13 -13.03
CA ARG A 87 -16.32 10.83 -12.96
C ARG A 87 -16.18 10.04 -14.25
N ARG A 88 -16.42 10.66 -15.42
CA ARG A 88 -16.29 10.00 -16.71
C ARG A 88 -14.88 9.56 -17.04
N ALA A 89 -13.86 10.21 -16.47
CA ALA A 89 -12.47 9.80 -16.59
C ALA A 89 -12.20 8.52 -15.77
N ILE A 90 -12.90 8.35 -14.64
CA ILE A 90 -12.74 7.20 -13.75
C ILE A 90 -13.61 6.00 -14.19
N ASP A 91 -14.81 6.25 -14.77
CA ASP A 91 -15.76 5.20 -15.15
C ASP A 91 -15.15 4.02 -15.95
N PRO A 92 -14.21 4.22 -16.91
CA PRO A 92 -13.59 3.11 -17.65
C PRO A 92 -12.73 2.17 -16.81
N LEU A 93 -12.25 2.62 -15.65
CA LEU A 93 -11.39 1.83 -14.76
C LEU A 93 -12.20 0.83 -13.92
N VAL A 94 -13.48 1.13 -13.64
CA VAL A 94 -14.31 0.34 -12.74
C VAL A 94 -15.02 -0.76 -13.53
N THR A 95 -14.27 -1.76 -13.93
CA THR A 95 -14.78 -2.93 -14.66
C THR A 95 -15.36 -3.99 -13.72
N SER A 96 -15.93 -5.06 -14.28
CA SER A 96 -16.46 -6.19 -13.50
C SER A 96 -15.38 -6.90 -12.68
N ASP A 97 -14.14 -6.84 -13.12
CA ASP A 97 -13.01 -7.58 -12.55
C ASP A 97 -12.29 -6.81 -11.43
N VAL A 98 -12.68 -5.54 -11.23
CA VAL A 98 -12.15 -4.71 -10.15
C VAL A 98 -12.87 -5.00 -8.83
N ASP A 99 -12.12 -5.34 -7.79
CA ASP A 99 -12.63 -5.65 -6.45
C ASP A 99 -12.89 -4.40 -5.60
N GLY A 100 -12.15 -3.30 -5.87
CA GLY A 100 -12.27 -2.05 -5.12
C GLY A 100 -11.63 -0.86 -5.82
N ILE A 101 -12.03 0.34 -5.40
CA ILE A 101 -11.49 1.61 -5.90
C ILE A 101 -10.59 2.21 -4.82
N VAL A 102 -9.40 2.67 -5.20
CA VAL A 102 -8.42 3.28 -4.29
C VAL A 102 -8.13 4.71 -4.73
N LEU A 103 -8.56 5.67 -3.93
CA LEU A 103 -8.22 7.09 -4.11
C LEU A 103 -6.92 7.39 -3.37
N VAL A 104 -5.94 7.99 -4.04
CA VAL A 104 -4.64 8.35 -3.44
C VAL A 104 -4.49 9.87 -3.49
N ALA A 105 -4.28 10.50 -2.34
CA ALA A 105 -4.19 11.96 -2.26
C ALA A 105 -3.27 12.45 -1.14
N GLY A 106 -2.55 13.55 -1.42
CA GLY A 106 -1.89 14.36 -0.40
C GLY A 106 -2.90 15.34 0.19
N LEU A 107 -3.20 15.19 1.48
CA LEU A 107 -4.33 15.90 2.09
C LEU A 107 -4.04 17.36 2.49
N ALA A 108 -2.77 17.71 2.58
CA ALA A 108 -2.34 19.08 2.88
C ALA A 108 -2.50 20.04 1.69
N GLY A 109 -2.45 19.53 0.46
CA GLY A 109 -2.62 20.31 -0.76
C GLY A 109 -4.07 20.72 -1.00
N GLY A 110 -4.25 21.74 -1.84
CA GLY A 110 -5.60 22.24 -2.13
C GLY A 110 -6.39 21.28 -3.03
N THR A 111 -5.79 20.74 -4.10
CA THR A 111 -6.45 19.79 -5.02
C THR A 111 -6.75 18.48 -4.31
N GLY A 112 -5.72 17.79 -3.78
CA GLY A 112 -5.91 16.51 -3.10
C GLY A 112 -6.81 16.62 -1.87
N GLY A 113 -6.59 17.61 -1.00
CA GLY A 113 -7.41 17.84 0.19
C GLY A 113 -8.83 18.31 -0.13
N GLY A 114 -9.02 19.10 -1.19
CA GLY A 114 -10.34 19.65 -1.56
C GLY A 114 -11.21 18.68 -2.34
N ALA A 115 -10.65 18.04 -3.37
CA ALA A 115 -11.44 17.29 -4.34
C ALA A 115 -11.70 15.82 -3.93
N THR A 116 -10.79 15.16 -3.19
CA THR A 116 -10.84 13.71 -3.02
C THR A 116 -12.13 13.22 -2.37
N ALA A 117 -12.63 13.91 -1.32
CA ALA A 117 -13.86 13.51 -0.66
C ALA A 117 -15.09 13.68 -1.58
N HIS A 118 -15.12 14.71 -2.41
CA HIS A 118 -16.18 14.92 -3.39
C HIS A 118 -16.15 13.89 -4.53
N ILE A 119 -14.95 13.46 -4.93
CA ILE A 119 -14.77 12.35 -5.89
C ILE A 119 -15.27 11.05 -5.25
N ALA A 120 -14.88 10.78 -4.01
CA ALA A 120 -15.31 9.61 -3.25
C ALA A 120 -16.85 9.54 -3.19
N ASP A 121 -17.49 10.63 -2.81
CA ASP A 121 -18.96 10.74 -2.73
C ASP A 121 -19.63 10.47 -4.09
N ALA A 122 -19.08 11.05 -5.17
CA ALA A 122 -19.59 10.83 -6.52
C ALA A 122 -19.48 9.38 -7.00
N LEU A 123 -18.45 8.65 -6.55
CA LEU A 123 -18.25 7.24 -6.88
C LEU A 123 -19.14 6.34 -6.01
N ALA A 124 -19.25 6.62 -4.72
CA ALA A 124 -20.12 5.89 -3.79
C ALA A 124 -21.61 5.95 -4.17
N GLU A 125 -22.06 7.04 -4.80
CA GLU A 125 -23.44 7.17 -5.34
C GLU A 125 -23.75 6.15 -6.45
N ILE A 126 -22.74 5.62 -7.14
CA ILE A 126 -22.93 4.86 -8.40
C ILE A 126 -22.43 3.43 -8.27
N TYR A 127 -21.31 3.23 -7.59
CA TYR A 127 -20.65 1.94 -7.49
C TYR A 127 -20.88 1.31 -6.13
N GLU A 128 -21.27 0.03 -6.12
CA GLU A 128 -21.34 -0.82 -4.92
C GLU A 128 -19.96 -1.44 -4.56
N ARG A 129 -18.90 -1.03 -5.26
CA ARG A 129 -17.54 -1.51 -5.00
C ARG A 129 -16.98 -0.82 -3.76
N PRO A 130 -16.21 -1.55 -2.92
CA PRO A 130 -15.51 -0.94 -1.81
C PRO A 130 -14.62 0.23 -2.26
N LEU A 131 -14.66 1.30 -1.50
CA LEU A 131 -13.93 2.54 -1.78
C LEU A 131 -12.93 2.80 -0.65
N TYR A 132 -11.66 2.90 -0.98
CA TYR A 132 -10.58 3.13 -0.02
C TYR A 132 -9.87 4.45 -0.33
N ALA A 133 -9.34 5.08 0.71
CA ALA A 133 -8.44 6.22 0.58
C ALA A 133 -7.04 5.89 1.11
N VAL A 134 -6.02 6.21 0.33
CA VAL A 134 -4.63 6.32 0.78
C VAL A 134 -4.34 7.79 0.98
N SER A 135 -4.30 8.18 2.25
CA SER A 135 -4.23 9.57 2.70
C SER A 135 -2.81 9.89 3.14
N VAL A 136 -2.13 10.74 2.37
CA VAL A 136 -0.75 11.16 2.66
C VAL A 136 -0.79 12.42 3.52
N LEU A 137 -0.18 12.33 4.70
CA LEU A 137 -0.05 13.41 5.66
C LEU A 137 1.19 14.27 5.33
N PRO A 138 1.17 15.58 5.63
CA PRO A 138 2.31 16.46 5.36
C PRO A 138 3.51 16.13 6.26
N ALA A 139 4.70 16.46 5.76
CA ALA A 139 5.88 16.58 6.58
C ALA A 139 5.99 18.02 7.08
N GLY A 140 6.32 18.20 8.34
CA GLY A 140 6.24 19.48 9.02
C GLY A 140 4.78 19.93 9.11
N GLY A 141 4.57 21.20 9.09
CA GLY A 141 3.22 21.70 8.97
C GLY A 141 3.12 23.16 9.38
N ASP A 142 2.63 23.95 8.44
CA ASP A 142 2.01 25.22 8.79
C ASP A 142 0.53 24.96 9.14
N GLU A 143 -0.12 25.95 9.69
CA GLU A 143 -1.53 25.93 10.09
C GLU A 143 -2.45 25.59 8.89
N GLN A 144 -2.13 26.06 7.69
CA GLN A 144 -2.91 25.81 6.47
C GLN A 144 -2.87 24.31 6.09
N ALA A 145 -1.68 23.72 6.02
CA ALA A 145 -1.50 22.31 5.70
C ALA A 145 -2.18 21.40 6.72
N ALA A 146 -2.06 21.73 8.02
CA ALA A 146 -2.72 21.00 9.09
C ALA A 146 -4.25 21.11 8.99
N THR A 147 -4.78 22.31 8.79
CA THR A 147 -6.22 22.55 8.62
C THR A 147 -6.79 21.79 7.43
N ASN A 148 -6.12 21.85 6.26
CA ASN A 148 -6.52 21.11 5.07
C ASN A 148 -6.56 19.60 5.35
N THR A 149 -5.51 19.07 6.01
CA THR A 149 -5.40 17.65 6.33
C THR A 149 -6.54 17.18 7.24
N VAL A 150 -6.77 17.87 8.36
CA VAL A 150 -7.80 17.50 9.35
C VAL A 150 -9.20 17.56 8.73
N GLN A 151 -9.51 18.61 7.95
CA GLN A 151 -10.80 18.73 7.28
C GLN A 151 -11.01 17.63 6.23
N SER A 152 -9.97 17.29 5.48
CA SER A 152 -10.04 16.27 4.43
C SER A 152 -10.17 14.86 5.00
N LEU A 153 -9.44 14.53 6.08
CA LEU A 153 -9.57 13.26 6.79
C LEU A 153 -11.00 13.04 7.30
N ARG A 154 -11.60 14.07 7.91
CA ARG A 154 -12.98 14.01 8.40
C ARG A 154 -13.99 13.83 7.29
N ALA A 155 -13.81 14.54 6.17
CA ALA A 155 -14.68 14.41 5.01
C ALA A 155 -14.59 13.02 4.39
N LEU A 156 -13.39 12.48 4.18
CA LEU A 156 -13.16 11.15 3.63
C LEU A 156 -13.72 10.05 4.54
N GLY A 157 -13.47 10.13 5.85
CA GLY A 157 -13.92 9.12 6.81
C GLY A 157 -15.44 8.91 6.88
N SER A 158 -16.23 9.82 6.31
CA SER A 158 -17.69 9.67 6.21
C SER A 158 -18.17 8.96 4.94
N VAL A 159 -17.26 8.72 3.97
CA VAL A 159 -17.64 8.23 2.62
C VAL A 159 -16.92 6.94 2.25
N VAL A 160 -15.64 6.80 2.65
CA VAL A 160 -14.84 5.63 2.26
C VAL A 160 -15.00 4.47 3.24
N ASP A 161 -14.86 3.23 2.75
CA ASP A 161 -14.93 2.01 3.56
C ASP A 161 -13.68 1.78 4.41
N GLY A 162 -12.54 2.36 4.02
CA GLY A 162 -11.30 2.27 4.76
C GLY A 162 -10.32 3.37 4.38
N GLN A 163 -9.52 3.82 5.36
CA GLN A 163 -8.59 4.92 5.19
C GLN A 163 -7.19 4.54 5.71
N LEU A 164 -6.25 4.35 4.77
CA LEU A 164 -4.85 4.06 5.08
C LEU A 164 -4.06 5.36 5.13
N LEU A 165 -3.28 5.55 6.19
CA LEU A 165 -2.46 6.73 6.37
C LEU A 165 -0.99 6.47 6.02
N PHE A 166 -0.37 7.47 5.40
CA PHE A 166 1.07 7.56 5.20
C PHE A 166 1.60 8.90 5.69
N ASP A 167 2.47 8.89 6.68
CA ASP A 167 3.03 10.10 7.29
C ASP A 167 4.41 10.42 6.71
N ASN A 168 4.48 11.39 5.81
CA ASN A 168 5.74 11.85 5.22
C ASN A 168 6.78 12.26 6.28
N GLU A 169 6.34 12.93 7.37
CA GLU A 169 7.24 13.37 8.45
C GLU A 169 8.01 12.21 9.07
N ALA A 170 7.32 11.09 9.30
CA ALA A 170 7.93 9.92 9.89
C ALA A 170 8.99 9.29 8.98
N TRP A 171 8.91 9.47 7.66
CA TRP A 171 9.77 8.78 6.69
C TRP A 171 10.93 9.61 6.17
N LEU A 172 10.93 10.92 6.37
CA LEU A 172 12.05 11.78 6.01
C LEU A 172 13.25 11.59 6.95
N GLY A 173 14.44 11.80 6.42
CA GLY A 173 15.66 11.92 7.18
C GLY A 173 15.74 13.27 7.90
N SER A 174 16.67 13.37 8.86
CA SER A 174 16.83 14.61 9.62
C SER A 174 17.27 15.77 8.73
N GLY A 175 16.43 16.78 8.59
CA GLY A 175 16.66 17.98 7.78
C GLY A 175 16.30 17.83 6.30
N GLU A 176 15.74 16.72 5.89
CA GLU A 176 15.19 16.51 4.55
C GLU A 176 13.78 17.08 4.45
N THR A 177 13.41 17.50 3.25
CA THR A 177 12.05 17.92 2.89
C THR A 177 11.42 16.88 1.96
N VAL A 178 10.09 16.97 1.77
CA VAL A 178 9.38 16.09 0.81
C VAL A 178 9.94 16.24 -0.60
N ASP A 179 10.35 17.45 -0.98
CA ASP A 179 10.90 17.72 -2.32
C ASP A 179 12.27 17.05 -2.52
N ASP A 180 13.05 16.86 -1.44
CA ASP A 180 14.36 16.22 -1.51
C ASP A 180 14.24 14.70 -1.74
N ASP A 181 13.20 14.02 -1.20
CA ASP A 181 13.03 12.57 -1.25
C ASP A 181 11.62 12.11 -1.69
N ALA A 182 10.91 12.89 -2.49
CA ALA A 182 9.57 12.53 -2.95
C ALA A 182 9.53 11.17 -3.67
N GLU A 183 10.56 10.84 -4.46
CA GLU A 183 10.63 9.56 -5.18
C GLU A 183 10.82 8.39 -4.22
N GLY A 184 11.67 8.53 -3.20
CA GLY A 184 11.89 7.51 -2.17
C GLY A 184 10.64 7.27 -1.32
N LEU A 185 9.95 8.33 -0.89
CA LEU A 185 8.68 8.23 -0.16
C LEU A 185 7.60 7.49 -0.97
N ASN A 186 7.46 7.86 -2.26
CA ASN A 186 6.50 7.21 -3.14
C ASN A 186 6.86 5.75 -3.42
N GLU A 187 8.16 5.41 -3.52
CA GLU A 187 8.63 4.04 -3.68
C GLU A 187 8.30 3.18 -2.46
N VAL A 188 8.58 3.70 -1.27
CA VAL A 188 8.26 3.05 0.01
C VAL A 188 6.77 2.70 0.09
N LEU A 189 5.90 3.64 -0.25
CA LEU A 189 4.45 3.43 -0.20
C LEU A 189 3.99 2.46 -1.30
N ALA A 190 4.46 2.63 -2.54
CA ALA A 190 4.08 1.79 -3.66
C ALA A 190 4.50 0.32 -3.47
N GLU A 191 5.69 0.06 -2.92
CA GLU A 191 6.14 -1.30 -2.61
C GLU A 191 5.18 -2.02 -1.64
N ARG A 192 4.73 -1.32 -0.61
CA ARG A 192 3.82 -1.85 0.41
C ARG A 192 2.42 -2.09 -0.13
N LEU A 193 1.86 -1.11 -0.82
CA LEU A 193 0.54 -1.22 -1.45
C LEU A 193 0.55 -2.31 -2.53
N GLY A 194 1.59 -2.36 -3.35
CA GLY A 194 1.75 -3.38 -4.37
C GLY A 194 1.84 -4.80 -3.80
N LEU A 195 2.53 -4.98 -2.65
CA LEU A 195 2.55 -6.29 -1.97
C LEU A 195 1.18 -6.63 -1.39
N LEU A 196 0.47 -5.66 -0.79
CA LEU A 196 -0.86 -5.86 -0.24
C LEU A 196 -1.86 -6.31 -1.30
N PHE A 197 -1.97 -5.55 -2.39
CA PHE A 197 -2.98 -5.82 -3.41
C PHE A 197 -2.63 -7.01 -4.31
N ALA A 198 -1.34 -7.26 -4.58
CA ALA A 198 -0.93 -8.45 -5.34
C ALA A 198 -1.08 -9.76 -4.54
N ALA A 199 -1.20 -9.70 -3.22
CA ALA A 199 -1.24 -10.89 -2.37
C ALA A 199 -2.40 -11.85 -2.68
N GLY A 200 -3.54 -11.32 -3.11
CA GLY A 200 -4.74 -12.10 -3.44
C GLY A 200 -4.84 -12.54 -4.91
N GLU A 201 -3.86 -12.18 -5.74
CA GLU A 201 -3.93 -12.48 -7.16
C GLU A 201 -3.25 -13.82 -7.50
N PRO A 202 -3.85 -14.63 -8.38
CA PRO A 202 -3.26 -15.90 -8.78
C PRO A 202 -1.95 -15.65 -9.52
N ALA A 203 -0.85 -16.18 -9.00
CA ALA A 203 0.42 -16.18 -9.71
C ALA A 203 0.30 -16.98 -11.01
N THR A 204 0.80 -16.42 -12.11
CA THR A 204 0.87 -17.11 -13.42
C THR A 204 1.79 -18.34 -13.42
N SER A 205 2.58 -18.55 -12.38
CA SER A 205 3.45 -19.71 -12.17
C SER A 205 2.79 -20.76 -11.27
N ALA A 206 3.13 -22.03 -11.50
CA ALA A 206 2.51 -23.22 -10.91
C ALA A 206 2.63 -23.35 -9.36
N SER A 207 3.20 -22.40 -8.64
CA SER A 207 3.30 -22.40 -7.18
C SER A 207 2.14 -21.60 -6.59
N VAL A 208 1.09 -22.30 -6.18
CA VAL A 208 0.01 -21.71 -5.37
C VAL A 208 0.48 -21.62 -3.93
N GLY A 209 0.24 -20.49 -3.27
CA GLY A 209 0.46 -20.34 -1.84
C GLY A 209 -0.27 -21.38 -1.00
N GLN A 210 0.24 -21.71 0.17
CA GLN A 210 -0.39 -22.69 1.06
C GLN A 210 -1.58 -22.09 1.83
N SER A 211 -1.56 -20.75 2.02
CA SER A 211 -2.64 -19.96 2.62
C SER A 211 -2.84 -18.71 1.77
N VAL A 212 -3.77 -18.76 0.84
CA VAL A 212 -4.03 -17.65 -0.10
C VAL A 212 -4.82 -16.57 0.60
N VAL A 213 -4.31 -15.32 0.55
CA VAL A 213 -5.10 -14.13 0.92
C VAL A 213 -6.04 -13.84 -0.26
N ASP A 214 -7.30 -13.64 -0.02
CA ASP A 214 -8.25 -13.22 -1.05
C ASP A 214 -8.66 -11.73 -0.90
N ALA A 215 -9.32 -11.18 -1.92
CA ALA A 215 -9.79 -9.80 -1.89
C ALA A 215 -10.74 -9.53 -0.71
N SER A 216 -11.51 -10.54 -0.27
CA SER A 216 -12.45 -10.41 0.85
C SER A 216 -11.73 -10.27 2.19
N GLU A 217 -10.57 -10.91 2.37
CA GLU A 217 -9.77 -10.78 3.59
C GLU A 217 -9.13 -9.39 3.70
N ILE A 218 -8.64 -8.86 2.56
CA ILE A 218 -8.13 -7.49 2.48
C ILE A 218 -9.26 -6.49 2.78
N HIS A 219 -10.42 -6.66 2.13
CA HIS A 219 -11.60 -5.83 2.37
C HIS A 219 -12.02 -5.86 3.84
N ASN A 220 -12.23 -7.05 4.41
CA ASN A 220 -12.66 -7.19 5.79
C ASN A 220 -11.67 -6.58 6.79
N THR A 221 -10.38 -6.57 6.47
CA THR A 221 -9.38 -5.92 7.31
C THR A 221 -9.42 -4.40 7.13
N LEU A 222 -9.40 -3.89 5.91
CA LEU A 222 -9.41 -2.45 5.64
C LEU A 222 -10.70 -1.74 6.10
N SER A 223 -11.84 -2.45 6.10
CA SER A 223 -13.15 -1.88 6.48
C SER A 223 -13.38 -1.79 7.99
N ALA A 224 -12.35 -1.96 8.82
CA ALA A 224 -12.45 -1.68 10.24
C ALA A 224 -12.65 -0.18 10.47
N SER A 225 -13.46 0.18 11.46
CA SER A 225 -13.71 1.59 11.82
C SER A 225 -12.43 2.25 12.32
N GLY A 226 -12.07 3.40 11.77
CA GLY A 226 -10.83 4.12 12.09
C GLY A 226 -9.85 4.09 10.92
N PHE A 227 -8.56 4.18 11.27
CA PHE A 227 -7.49 4.24 10.27
C PHE A 227 -6.77 2.92 10.10
N ALA A 228 -5.99 2.82 9.03
CA ALA A 228 -5.12 1.70 8.76
C ALA A 228 -3.66 2.17 8.57
N THR A 229 -2.72 1.30 8.92
CA THR A 229 -1.27 1.48 8.72
C THR A 229 -0.64 0.20 8.21
N LEU A 230 0.49 0.32 7.53
CA LEU A 230 1.28 -0.80 7.01
C LEU A 230 2.65 -0.86 7.70
N GLY A 231 2.97 -2.02 8.24
CA GLY A 231 4.33 -2.38 8.63
C GLY A 231 4.97 -3.29 7.59
N TYR A 232 6.27 -3.15 7.36
CA TYR A 232 7.01 -3.96 6.40
C TYR A 232 8.39 -4.34 6.92
N GLY A 233 8.75 -5.58 6.70
CA GLY A 233 10.09 -6.09 6.97
C GLY A 233 10.56 -6.98 5.83
N SER A 234 11.85 -6.96 5.54
CA SER A 234 12.46 -7.84 4.55
C SER A 234 13.84 -8.28 4.95
N GLN A 235 14.29 -9.40 4.38
CA GLN A 235 15.67 -9.89 4.46
C GLN A 235 16.04 -10.70 3.23
N GLU A 236 17.31 -10.63 2.85
CA GLU A 236 17.83 -11.52 1.83
C GLU A 236 17.88 -12.96 2.35
N VAL A 237 17.58 -13.90 1.45
CA VAL A 237 17.61 -15.34 1.72
C VAL A 237 18.36 -16.05 0.61
N ASP A 238 19.00 -17.18 0.96
CA ASP A 238 19.71 -17.98 -0.03
C ASP A 238 18.70 -18.67 -0.96
N MET A 239 18.91 -18.52 -2.25
CA MET A 239 18.17 -19.32 -3.25
C MET A 239 18.83 -20.70 -3.33
N PRO A 240 18.02 -21.79 -3.41
CA PRO A 240 18.59 -23.09 -3.75
C PRO A 240 19.31 -22.96 -5.09
N THR A 241 20.61 -23.21 -5.13
CA THR A 241 21.38 -23.20 -6.37
C THR A 241 20.88 -24.35 -7.22
N ALA A 242 20.18 -24.08 -8.32
CA ALA A 242 19.98 -25.05 -9.37
C ALA A 242 21.37 -25.38 -9.94
N ASP A 243 21.82 -26.60 -9.66
CA ASP A 243 22.94 -27.31 -10.26
C ASP A 243 24.08 -26.50 -10.88
N THR A 244 25.13 -26.27 -10.11
CA THR A 244 26.46 -26.38 -10.70
C THR A 244 26.82 -27.86 -10.70
N GLU A 245 26.95 -28.43 -11.90
CA GLU A 245 27.41 -29.76 -12.28
C GLU A 245 27.83 -30.64 -11.12
N ASP A 246 27.01 -31.62 -10.81
CA ASP A 246 27.31 -32.77 -9.93
C ASP A 246 28.70 -33.34 -10.32
N THR A 247 29.76 -32.90 -9.71
CA THR A 247 31.06 -33.50 -9.93
C THR A 247 31.04 -34.93 -9.38
N LEU A 248 31.61 -35.89 -10.12
CA LEU A 248 31.67 -37.32 -9.72
C LEU A 248 32.20 -37.54 -8.27
N LEU A 249 32.84 -36.52 -7.70
CA LEU A 249 33.32 -36.49 -6.32
C LEU A 249 32.21 -36.26 -5.29
N ASP A 250 31.15 -35.51 -5.61
CA ASP A 250 30.02 -35.28 -4.71
C ASP A 250 29.09 -36.51 -4.65
N ARG A 251 28.96 -37.26 -5.75
CA ARG A 251 28.28 -38.56 -5.75
C ARG A 251 28.99 -39.63 -4.92
N LEU A 252 30.30 -39.57 -4.82
CA LEU A 252 31.07 -40.48 -3.97
C LEU A 252 30.99 -40.09 -2.47
N ARG A 253 30.81 -38.83 -2.16
CA ARG A 253 30.64 -38.33 -0.79
C ARG A 253 29.28 -38.69 -0.20
N SER A 254 28.20 -38.68 -1.02
CA SER A 254 26.84 -39.05 -0.58
C SER A 254 26.75 -40.56 -0.23
N TYR A 255 27.64 -41.42 -0.73
CA TYR A 255 27.64 -42.84 -0.39
C TYR A 255 28.26 -43.15 0.98
N VAL A 256 28.94 -42.19 1.60
CA VAL A 256 29.70 -42.43 2.87
C VAL A 256 29.08 -41.70 4.07
N SER A 257 28.20 -40.70 3.84
CA SER A 257 27.51 -40.00 4.91
C SER A 257 26.07 -40.50 5.04
N THR A 258 25.74 -41.10 6.16
CA THR A 258 24.40 -41.56 6.57
C THR A 258 23.48 -40.40 7.01
N ASP A 259 23.82 -39.16 6.68
CA ASP A 259 22.93 -37.99 6.89
C ASP A 259 22.22 -37.69 5.58
N THR A 260 20.98 -38.16 5.50
CA THR A 260 20.04 -37.89 4.39
C THR A 260 19.42 -36.50 4.54
N ALA A 261 20.23 -35.45 4.48
CA ALA A 261 19.72 -34.12 4.20
C ALA A 261 19.75 -33.94 2.67
N ASP A 262 18.56 -33.89 2.09
CA ASP A 262 18.37 -33.53 0.68
C ASP A 262 18.96 -32.11 0.47
N PRO A 263 19.97 -31.91 -0.40
CA PRO A 263 20.62 -30.61 -0.57
C PRO A 263 19.69 -29.50 -1.14
N GLN A 264 18.45 -29.82 -1.46
CA GLN A 264 17.46 -28.89 -2.02
C GLN A 264 16.44 -28.34 -1.02
N THR A 265 16.45 -28.78 0.26
CA THR A 265 15.50 -28.29 1.26
C THR A 265 16.19 -27.29 2.20
N VAL A 266 15.61 -26.08 2.26
CA VAL A 266 15.97 -25.11 3.30
C VAL A 266 15.68 -25.74 4.66
N ASP A 267 16.64 -25.65 5.60
CA ASP A 267 16.44 -26.12 6.96
C ASP A 267 15.19 -25.47 7.56
N THR A 268 14.22 -26.29 7.95
CA THR A 268 12.93 -25.87 8.52
C THR A 268 13.12 -24.88 9.68
N VAL A 269 14.10 -25.10 10.53
CA VAL A 269 14.40 -24.21 11.66
C VAL A 269 14.89 -22.84 11.16
N ARG A 270 15.69 -22.83 10.10
CA ARG A 270 16.19 -21.60 9.49
C ARG A 270 15.09 -20.80 8.83
N ALA A 271 14.19 -21.46 8.08
CA ALA A 271 13.02 -20.84 7.45
C ALA A 271 12.08 -20.26 8.53
N HIS A 272 11.80 -21.03 9.58
CA HIS A 272 10.97 -20.60 10.70
C HIS A 272 11.52 -19.31 11.35
N LYS A 273 12.81 -19.31 11.71
CA LYS A 273 13.46 -18.16 12.31
C LYS A 273 13.49 -16.94 11.38
N ALA A 274 13.62 -17.14 10.08
CA ALA A 274 13.60 -16.08 9.10
C ALA A 274 12.23 -15.39 9.05
N VAL A 275 11.15 -16.16 8.96
CA VAL A 275 9.76 -15.64 8.97
C VAL A 275 9.50 -14.88 10.27
N GLU A 276 9.81 -15.48 11.44
CA GLU A 276 9.62 -14.86 12.74
C GLU A 276 10.37 -13.52 12.86
N THR A 277 11.64 -13.48 12.45
CA THR A 277 12.47 -12.27 12.52
C THR A 277 11.92 -11.17 11.62
N THR A 278 11.51 -11.53 10.39
CA THR A 278 10.99 -10.57 9.41
C THR A 278 9.65 -10.04 9.85
N LEU A 279 8.77 -10.88 10.42
CA LEU A 279 7.48 -10.46 10.98
C LEU A 279 7.67 -9.47 12.14
N ARG A 280 8.60 -9.75 13.04
CA ARG A 280 8.90 -8.82 14.15
C ARG A 280 9.44 -7.48 13.64
N ARG A 281 10.23 -7.47 12.56
CA ARG A 281 10.70 -6.24 11.92
C ARG A 281 9.51 -5.46 11.30
N ALA A 282 8.57 -6.16 10.66
CA ALA A 282 7.40 -5.52 10.08
C ALA A 282 6.55 -4.81 11.14
N VAL A 283 6.33 -5.42 12.30
CA VAL A 283 5.46 -4.88 13.36
C VAL A 283 6.15 -3.86 14.26
N ARG A 284 7.45 -4.11 14.57
CA ARG A 284 8.23 -3.26 15.49
C ARG A 284 9.08 -2.21 14.78
N GLY A 285 9.16 -2.29 13.46
CA GLY A 285 9.80 -1.30 12.61
C GLY A 285 8.91 -0.08 12.38
N LYS A 286 9.31 0.73 11.41
CA LYS A 286 8.60 1.94 11.01
C LYS A 286 7.30 1.57 10.28
N LEU A 287 6.18 2.06 10.79
CA LEU A 287 4.87 1.95 10.16
C LEU A 287 4.64 3.09 9.16
N THR A 288 3.66 2.97 8.27
CA THR A 288 3.28 4.06 7.36
C THR A 288 2.74 5.27 8.12
N VAL A 289 2.09 5.05 9.25
CA VAL A 289 1.82 6.02 10.31
C VAL A 289 2.00 5.33 11.65
N GLU A 290 2.67 5.97 12.58
CA GLU A 290 2.91 5.41 13.92
C GLU A 290 1.64 5.45 14.77
N CYS A 291 1.38 4.33 15.47
CA CYS A 291 0.26 4.18 16.38
C CYS A 291 0.61 3.21 17.52
N PRO A 292 -0.08 3.28 18.67
CA PRO A 292 -0.02 2.22 19.69
C PRO A 292 -0.50 0.89 19.09
N ARG A 293 0.27 -0.16 19.27
CA ARG A 293 -0.04 -1.48 18.67
C ARG A 293 -1.35 -2.08 19.19
N GLU A 294 -1.62 -1.85 20.46
CA GLU A 294 -2.84 -2.24 21.16
C GLU A 294 -4.11 -1.51 20.69
N SER A 295 -3.96 -0.45 19.87
CA SER A 295 -5.10 0.23 19.24
C SER A 295 -5.60 -0.45 17.97
N THR A 296 -4.99 -1.58 17.57
CA THR A 296 -5.34 -2.33 16.36
C THR A 296 -6.51 -3.27 16.60
N ASP A 297 -7.61 -3.10 15.87
CA ASP A 297 -8.76 -4.01 15.95
C ASP A 297 -8.57 -5.26 15.07
N ARG A 298 -8.04 -5.09 13.86
CA ARG A 298 -7.83 -6.16 12.89
C ARG A 298 -6.45 -6.08 12.26
N ALA A 299 -5.87 -7.24 11.95
CA ALA A 299 -4.65 -7.26 11.17
C ALA A 299 -4.64 -8.39 10.13
N LEU A 300 -3.89 -8.13 9.06
CA LEU A 300 -3.57 -9.10 8.01
C LEU A 300 -2.06 -9.13 7.82
N SER A 301 -1.44 -10.31 7.95
CA SER A 301 -0.04 -10.50 7.61
C SER A 301 0.10 -11.25 6.28
N VAL A 302 0.95 -10.74 5.40
CA VAL A 302 1.32 -11.35 4.12
C VAL A 302 2.79 -11.67 4.15
N VAL A 303 3.14 -12.95 4.02
CA VAL A 303 4.52 -13.43 3.95
C VAL A 303 4.85 -13.74 2.49
N ALA A 304 5.79 -13.00 1.89
CA ALA A 304 6.18 -13.20 0.50
C ALA A 304 7.65 -13.64 0.42
N GLY A 305 7.93 -14.64 -0.43
CA GLY A 305 9.30 -15.13 -0.58
C GLY A 305 9.41 -16.38 -1.44
N PRO A 306 10.63 -16.91 -1.62
CA PRO A 306 10.82 -18.18 -2.31
C PRO A 306 10.03 -19.29 -1.61
N PRO A 307 9.39 -20.21 -2.35
CA PRO A 307 8.52 -21.27 -1.79
C PRO A 307 9.18 -22.09 -0.68
N GLU A 308 10.49 -22.32 -0.77
CA GLU A 308 11.28 -23.12 0.19
C GLU A 308 11.42 -22.42 1.55
N TRP A 309 11.22 -21.09 1.59
CA TRP A 309 11.26 -20.26 2.79
C TRP A 309 9.89 -20.02 3.42
N LEU A 310 8.81 -20.32 2.70
CA LEU A 310 7.42 -20.17 3.16
C LEU A 310 7.04 -21.39 4.03
N ASN A 311 7.40 -21.34 5.30
CA ASN A 311 7.11 -22.40 6.25
C ASN A 311 5.74 -22.19 6.92
N ARG A 312 4.81 -23.13 6.73
CA ARG A 312 3.45 -23.05 7.23
C ARG A 312 3.38 -22.94 8.76
N ASP A 313 4.20 -23.71 9.45
CA ASP A 313 4.19 -23.69 10.92
C ASP A 313 4.69 -22.33 11.42
N ALA A 314 5.72 -21.77 10.78
CA ALA A 314 6.22 -20.43 11.09
C ALA A 314 5.18 -19.34 10.86
N ILE A 315 4.39 -19.44 9.79
CA ILE A 315 3.29 -18.50 9.49
C ILE A 315 2.19 -18.60 10.55
N THR A 316 1.86 -19.82 10.96
CA THR A 316 0.85 -20.07 12.01
C THR A 316 1.32 -19.56 13.39
N ASP A 317 2.57 -19.83 13.74
CA ASP A 317 3.17 -19.34 14.99
C ASP A 317 3.32 -17.82 14.98
N GLY A 318 3.68 -17.25 13.80
CA GLY A 318 3.70 -15.82 13.56
C GLY A 318 2.35 -15.15 13.78
N ARG A 319 1.28 -15.77 13.31
CA ARG A 319 -0.10 -15.28 13.57
C ARG A 319 -0.40 -15.27 15.07
N SER A 320 -0.10 -16.36 15.77
CA SER A 320 -0.34 -16.44 17.23
C SER A 320 0.49 -15.39 18.00
N TRP A 321 1.72 -15.11 17.54
CA TRP A 321 2.53 -14.05 18.11
C TRP A 321 1.90 -12.67 17.84
N LEU A 322 1.37 -12.41 16.63
CA LEU A 322 0.67 -11.16 16.30
C LEU A 322 -0.57 -10.95 17.15
N GLU A 323 -1.37 -11.99 17.39
CA GLU A 323 -2.55 -11.93 18.28
C GLU A 323 -2.16 -11.43 19.69
N ALA A 324 -1.03 -11.90 20.20
CA ALA A 324 -0.53 -11.47 21.51
C ALA A 324 0.08 -10.06 21.49
N GLU A 325 0.83 -9.70 20.44
CA GLU A 325 1.52 -8.41 20.31
C GLU A 325 0.56 -7.25 20.07
N LEU A 326 -0.47 -7.46 19.23
CA LEU A 326 -1.47 -6.46 18.89
C LEU A 326 -2.67 -6.48 19.84
N GLN A 327 -2.80 -7.49 20.68
CA GLN A 327 -3.97 -7.75 21.53
C GLN A 327 -5.30 -7.77 20.76
N SER A 328 -5.23 -8.15 19.48
CA SER A 328 -6.38 -8.19 18.57
C SER A 328 -6.82 -9.65 18.32
N PRO A 329 -8.12 -9.95 18.39
CA PRO A 329 -8.64 -11.30 18.13
C PRO A 329 -8.82 -11.59 16.64
N GLU A 330 -8.77 -10.57 15.77
CA GLU A 330 -9.02 -10.72 14.33
C GLU A 330 -7.75 -10.63 13.50
N ILE A 331 -6.90 -11.66 13.57
CA ILE A 331 -5.69 -11.76 12.77
C ILE A 331 -5.88 -12.74 11.62
N ARG A 332 -5.59 -12.28 10.42
CA ARG A 332 -5.50 -13.09 9.19
C ARG A 332 -4.05 -13.21 8.74
N SER A 333 -3.72 -14.28 8.04
CA SER A 333 -2.38 -14.48 7.50
C SER A 333 -2.41 -15.27 6.22
N GLY A 334 -1.53 -14.93 5.29
CA GLY A 334 -1.34 -15.67 4.07
C GLY A 334 0.06 -15.56 3.51
N ASP A 335 0.34 -16.34 2.47
CA ASP A 335 1.64 -16.42 1.83
C ASP A 335 1.56 -16.15 0.32
N VAL A 336 2.61 -15.50 -0.20
CA VAL A 336 2.78 -15.17 -1.62
C VAL A 336 4.11 -15.75 -2.11
N PRO A 337 4.09 -16.87 -2.81
CA PRO A 337 5.31 -17.45 -3.38
C PRO A 337 5.92 -16.54 -4.45
N THR A 338 7.20 -16.20 -4.28
CA THR A 338 7.99 -15.41 -5.24
C THR A 338 9.25 -16.18 -5.65
N PRO A 339 9.14 -17.20 -6.52
CA PRO A 339 10.18 -18.19 -6.78
C PRO A 339 11.47 -17.62 -7.35
N ASN A 340 11.44 -16.43 -7.94
CA ASN A 340 12.60 -15.82 -8.60
C ASN A 340 13.22 -14.66 -7.80
N ARG A 341 12.83 -14.46 -6.53
CA ARG A 341 13.34 -13.40 -5.67
C ARG A 341 14.04 -13.98 -4.45
N ALA A 342 15.30 -13.63 -4.26
CA ALA A 342 16.10 -14.01 -3.08
C ALA A 342 15.77 -13.11 -1.85
N ILE A 343 14.51 -12.79 -1.66
CA ILE A 343 14.04 -11.90 -0.59
C ILE A 343 12.82 -12.55 0.07
N LEU A 344 12.88 -12.70 1.39
CA LEU A 344 11.74 -12.98 2.23
C LEU A 344 11.23 -11.64 2.80
N SER A 345 9.97 -11.32 2.59
CA SER A 345 9.34 -10.11 3.11
C SER A 345 8.05 -10.43 3.83
N VAL A 346 7.71 -9.58 4.80
CA VAL A 346 6.45 -9.65 5.54
C VAL A 346 5.85 -8.25 5.53
N LEU A 347 4.60 -8.16 5.09
CA LEU A 347 3.74 -7.01 5.23
C LEU A 347 2.72 -7.28 6.31
N VAL A 348 2.45 -6.30 7.17
CA VAL A 348 1.37 -6.35 8.15
C VAL A 348 0.50 -5.13 7.96
N LEU A 349 -0.75 -5.34 7.58
CA LEU A 349 -1.80 -4.34 7.60
C LEU A 349 -2.45 -4.37 8.97
N CYS A 350 -2.42 -3.24 9.68
CA CYS A 350 -3.16 -3.01 10.92
C CYS A 350 -4.27 -2.01 10.64
N SER A 351 -5.47 -2.25 11.18
CA SER A 351 -6.66 -1.41 10.94
C SER A 351 -7.56 -1.31 12.17
N GLY A 352 -8.54 -0.41 12.11
CA GLY A 352 -9.38 -0.09 13.25
C GLY A 352 -8.70 0.85 14.24
N ILE A 353 -7.65 1.55 13.81
CA ILE A 353 -6.82 2.40 14.65
C ILE A 353 -7.56 3.72 14.91
N SER A 354 -7.74 4.05 16.19
CA SER A 354 -8.36 5.31 16.63
C SER A 354 -7.39 6.27 17.29
N ASP A 355 -6.22 5.78 17.71
CA ASP A 355 -5.18 6.56 18.39
C ASP A 355 -3.98 6.72 17.44
N VAL A 356 -3.83 7.92 16.88
CA VAL A 356 -2.76 8.28 15.96
C VAL A 356 -2.12 9.59 16.42
N PRO A 357 -1.00 9.56 17.16
CA PRO A 357 -0.38 10.76 17.75
C PRO A 357 -0.10 11.88 16.73
N ARG A 358 0.22 11.52 15.48
CA ARG A 358 0.42 12.50 14.40
C ARG A 358 -0.83 13.31 14.09
N LEU A 359 -2.01 12.72 14.20
CA LEU A 359 -3.27 13.45 13.97
C LEU A 359 -3.56 14.43 15.10
N ASP A 360 -3.24 14.08 16.35
CA ASP A 360 -3.36 14.99 17.49
C ASP A 360 -2.46 16.23 17.31
N GLU A 361 -1.23 16.03 16.81
CA GLU A 361 -0.32 17.13 16.46
C GLU A 361 -0.90 18.04 15.38
N LEU A 362 -1.43 17.45 14.30
CA LEU A 362 -2.04 18.21 13.21
C LEU A 362 -3.31 18.92 13.65
N GLU A 363 -4.14 18.31 14.49
CA GLU A 363 -5.32 18.97 15.09
C GLU A 363 -4.94 20.15 15.99
N ALA A 364 -3.87 20.01 16.75
CA ALA A 364 -3.36 21.10 17.60
C ALA A 364 -2.79 22.27 16.77
N LEU A 365 -2.22 22.00 15.59
CA LEU A 365 -1.74 23.04 14.66
C LEU A 365 -2.89 23.73 13.92
N ALA A 366 -4.00 23.03 13.68
CA ALA A 366 -5.18 23.53 12.95
C ALA A 366 -6.16 24.31 13.86
N ALA A 367 -5.95 24.34 15.19
CA ALA A 367 -6.84 24.97 16.19
C ALA A 367 -6.55 26.44 16.38
#